data_fa7379ddc75ba30af793c00622e8d6d8
#
_entry.id   fa7379ddc75ba30af793c00622e8d6d8
#
_cell.length_a   1.000
_cell.length_b   1.000
_cell.length_c   1.000
_cell.angle_alpha   90.00
_cell.angle_beta   90.00
_cell.angle_gamma   90.00
#
_symmetry.space_group_name_H-M   'P 1'
#
loop_
_entity.id
_entity.type
_entity.pdbx_description
1 polymer ?
#
loop_
_entity_poly.entity_id
_entity_poly.type
_entity_poly.pdbx_seq_one_letter_code
_entity_poly.pdbx_strand_id
1 'polypeptide(L)'
;MKTILQSLRKTIHVSFGLSVILFLGLYFGNGGFDFDILFWSWLFRYIHVVVAIMWIGLLWYFNFVQIPNMAKIPDEQKPAIGKVIAPSALFWFRWAALLTILSGLILAYLNGYVHQALALGIGSGGGKNTAIGIGMWLGLIMAFNVWFVIWPNQKRALGIVECEPDLKAKSAKTAMLFSRTNTLLSLPMLLSMVAAQNLY
;
A
#
# COMPACT_ATOMS: atom_id res chain seq x y z
N MET A 1 -20.23 12.83 20.96
CA MET A 1 -19.86 12.75 19.53
C MET A 1 -18.88 13.84 19.10
N LYS A 2 -19.14 15.13 19.32
CA LYS A 2 -18.23 16.24 18.96
C LYS A 2 -16.77 16.01 19.43
N THR A 3 -16.54 15.64 20.68
CA THR A 3 -15.23 15.44 21.31
C THR A 3 -14.44 14.25 20.70
N ILE A 4 -15.14 13.25 20.17
CA ILE A 4 -14.50 12.10 19.49
C ILE A 4 -14.02 12.53 18.12
N LEU A 5 -14.88 13.15 17.32
CA LEU A 5 -14.59 13.54 15.94
C LEU A 5 -13.55 14.67 15.82
N GLN A 6 -13.36 15.46 16.89
CA GLN A 6 -12.29 16.48 16.94
C GLN A 6 -10.88 15.91 17.17
N SER A 7 -10.75 14.62 17.47
CA SER A 7 -9.46 13.97 17.70
C SER A 7 -9.34 12.73 16.82
N LEU A 8 -8.43 12.78 15.83
CA LEU A 8 -8.15 11.64 14.96
C LEU A 8 -7.87 10.36 15.75
N ARG A 9 -7.08 10.44 16.83
CA ARG A 9 -6.76 9.30 17.68
C ARG A 9 -8.02 8.68 18.29
N LYS A 10 -8.93 9.49 18.85
CA LYS A 10 -10.19 9.01 19.41
C LYS A 10 -11.10 8.42 18.32
N THR A 11 -11.18 9.06 17.17
CA THR A 11 -11.94 8.57 16.01
C THR A 11 -11.47 7.19 15.57
N ILE A 12 -10.15 6.98 15.45
CA ILE A 12 -9.59 5.67 15.09
C ILE A 12 -9.89 4.61 16.14
N HIS A 13 -9.77 4.92 17.45
CA HIS A 13 -10.10 3.95 18.50
C HIS A 13 -11.58 3.57 18.47
N VAL A 14 -12.47 4.53 18.26
CA VAL A 14 -13.92 4.26 18.15
C VAL A 14 -14.23 3.44 16.89
N SER A 15 -13.60 3.77 15.74
CA SER A 15 -13.75 2.99 14.50
C SER A 15 -13.32 1.55 14.69
N PHE A 16 -12.19 1.33 15.37
CA PHE A 16 -11.72 -0.03 15.70
C PHE A 16 -12.72 -0.74 16.63
N GLY A 17 -13.20 -0.07 17.68
CA GLY A 17 -14.24 -0.62 18.57
C GLY A 17 -15.53 -1.01 17.83
N LEU A 18 -15.99 -0.17 16.89
CA LEU A 18 -17.15 -0.49 16.05
C LEU A 18 -16.87 -1.70 15.14
N SER A 19 -15.65 -1.83 14.62
CA SER A 19 -15.26 -3.01 13.83
C SER A 19 -15.30 -4.29 14.65
N VAL A 20 -14.85 -4.23 15.91
CA VAL A 20 -14.93 -5.37 16.85
C VAL A 20 -16.38 -5.71 17.18
N ILE A 21 -17.21 -4.71 17.45
CA ILE A 21 -18.66 -4.92 17.71
C ILE A 21 -19.34 -5.57 16.50
N LEU A 22 -19.04 -5.08 15.29
CA LEU A 22 -19.56 -5.67 14.06
C LEU A 22 -19.10 -7.13 13.91
N PHE A 23 -17.81 -7.40 14.14
CA PHE A 23 -17.26 -8.74 14.09
C PHE A 23 -17.96 -9.70 15.06
N LEU A 24 -18.15 -9.26 16.33
CA LEU A 24 -18.85 -10.05 17.33
C LEU A 24 -20.34 -10.26 16.94
N GLY A 25 -20.97 -9.24 16.38
CA GLY A 25 -22.34 -9.36 15.86
C GLY A 25 -22.45 -10.39 14.74
N LEU A 26 -21.50 -10.41 13.83
CA LEU A 26 -21.42 -11.43 12.76
C LEU A 26 -21.14 -12.83 13.32
N TYR A 27 -20.27 -12.93 14.31
CA TYR A 27 -19.94 -14.20 14.98
C TYR A 27 -21.18 -14.80 15.66
N PHE A 28 -21.79 -14.07 16.57
CA PHE A 28 -22.95 -14.57 17.35
C PHE A 28 -24.22 -14.67 16.51
N GLY A 29 -24.43 -13.76 15.55
CA GLY A 29 -25.62 -13.73 14.70
C GLY A 29 -25.69 -14.87 13.69
N ASN A 30 -24.55 -15.50 13.36
CA ASN A 30 -24.46 -16.62 12.41
C ASN A 30 -24.17 -17.96 13.10
N GLY A 31 -24.33 -18.08 14.41
CA GLY A 31 -24.10 -19.32 15.15
C GLY A 31 -22.63 -19.66 15.42
N GLY A 32 -21.78 -18.65 15.28
CA GLY A 32 -20.33 -18.81 15.38
C GLY A 32 -19.65 -19.28 14.08
N PHE A 33 -18.33 -19.28 14.08
CA PHE A 33 -17.48 -19.89 13.05
C PHE A 33 -16.17 -20.34 13.69
N ASP A 34 -15.51 -21.31 13.08
CA ASP A 34 -14.26 -21.85 13.57
C ASP A 34 -13.08 -20.90 13.31
N PHE A 35 -12.11 -20.87 14.21
CA PHE A 35 -10.85 -20.15 14.03
C PHE A 35 -9.84 -21.01 13.25
N ASP A 36 -10.29 -21.52 12.10
CA ASP A 36 -9.55 -22.37 11.20
C ASP A 36 -8.74 -21.60 10.15
N ILE A 37 -8.26 -22.29 9.11
CA ILE A 37 -7.51 -21.69 8.01
C ILE A 37 -8.33 -20.67 7.22
N LEU A 38 -9.65 -20.82 7.13
CA LEU A 38 -10.54 -19.90 6.43
C LEU A 38 -10.65 -18.57 7.18
N PHE A 39 -10.79 -18.66 8.51
CA PHE A 39 -10.77 -17.46 9.38
C PHE A 39 -9.48 -16.68 9.23
N TRP A 40 -8.32 -17.36 9.32
CA TRP A 40 -7.03 -16.68 9.21
C TRP A 40 -6.81 -16.10 7.81
N SER A 41 -7.24 -16.80 6.76
CA SER A 41 -7.20 -16.30 5.39
C SER A 41 -8.08 -15.06 5.21
N TRP A 42 -9.27 -15.06 5.81
CA TRP A 42 -10.13 -13.87 5.82
C TRP A 42 -9.50 -12.70 6.57
N LEU A 43 -8.95 -12.92 7.75
CA LEU A 43 -8.34 -11.86 8.56
C LEU A 43 -7.13 -11.23 7.83
N PHE A 44 -6.22 -12.05 7.30
CA PHE A 44 -5.07 -11.55 6.55
C PHE A 44 -5.47 -10.88 5.23
N ARG A 45 -6.56 -11.30 4.61
CA ARG A 45 -7.13 -10.61 3.44
C ARG A 45 -7.67 -9.23 3.85
N TYR A 46 -8.39 -9.13 4.95
CA TYR A 46 -8.88 -7.85 5.48
C TYR A 46 -7.70 -6.90 5.77
N ILE A 47 -6.70 -7.35 6.49
CA ILE A 47 -5.48 -6.57 6.77
C ILE A 47 -4.80 -6.14 5.47
N HIS A 48 -4.61 -7.08 4.53
CA HIS A 48 -3.98 -6.81 3.23
C HIS A 48 -4.71 -5.70 2.46
N VAL A 49 -6.03 -5.76 2.38
CA VAL A 49 -6.85 -4.75 1.70
C VAL A 49 -6.72 -3.38 2.38
N VAL A 50 -6.83 -3.33 3.70
CA VAL A 50 -6.74 -2.06 4.46
C VAL A 50 -5.39 -1.38 4.25
N VAL A 51 -4.29 -2.12 4.37
CA VAL A 51 -2.95 -1.55 4.19
C VAL A 51 -2.66 -1.24 2.71
N ALA A 52 -3.19 -2.01 1.77
CA ALA A 52 -3.08 -1.74 0.33
C ALA A 52 -3.82 -0.46 -0.06
N ILE A 53 -5.00 -0.18 0.52
CA ILE A 53 -5.72 1.10 0.32
C ILE A 53 -4.85 2.27 0.76
N MET A 54 -4.17 2.18 1.90
CA MET A 54 -3.26 3.22 2.36
C MET A 54 -2.07 3.39 1.41
N TRP A 55 -1.45 2.30 0.99
CA TRP A 55 -0.30 2.34 0.08
C TRP A 55 -0.65 2.93 -1.28
N ILE A 56 -1.65 2.37 -1.95
CA ILE A 56 -2.03 2.81 -3.30
C ILE A 56 -2.69 4.19 -3.28
N GLY A 57 -3.49 4.48 -2.25
CA GLY A 57 -4.11 5.79 -2.08
C GLY A 57 -3.06 6.90 -1.92
N LEU A 58 -1.99 6.68 -1.12
CA LEU A 58 -0.89 7.63 -1.01
C LEU A 58 -0.05 7.73 -2.27
N LEU A 59 0.17 6.62 -3.00
CA LEU A 59 0.81 6.64 -4.32
C LEU A 59 0.07 7.57 -5.29
N TRP A 60 -1.23 7.42 -5.37
CA TRP A 60 -2.08 8.24 -6.24
C TRP A 60 -2.18 9.69 -5.75
N TYR A 61 -2.27 9.92 -4.44
CA TYR A 61 -2.18 11.27 -3.88
C TYR A 61 -0.89 11.99 -4.30
N PHE A 62 0.26 11.35 -4.19
CA PHE A 62 1.52 11.95 -4.63
C PHE A 62 1.51 12.29 -6.12
N ASN A 63 1.02 11.39 -6.97
CA ASN A 63 1.12 11.54 -8.42
C ASN A 63 -0.01 12.35 -9.04
N PHE A 64 -1.22 12.33 -8.49
CA PHE A 64 -2.36 13.07 -9.03
C PHE A 64 -2.57 14.44 -8.33
N VAL A 65 -2.10 14.59 -7.10
CA VAL A 65 -2.36 15.81 -6.32
C VAL A 65 -1.07 16.55 -5.99
N GLN A 66 -0.16 15.97 -5.21
CA GLN A 66 0.97 16.70 -4.66
C GLN A 66 1.97 17.13 -5.75
N ILE A 67 2.50 16.20 -6.54
CA ILE A 67 3.55 16.47 -7.54
C ILE A 67 3.08 17.49 -8.60
N PRO A 68 1.90 17.36 -9.22
CA PRO A 68 1.44 18.33 -10.23
C PRO A 68 1.23 19.74 -9.67
N ASN A 69 0.85 19.87 -8.41
CA ASN A 69 0.56 21.16 -7.80
C ASN A 69 1.79 21.84 -7.20
N MET A 70 2.91 21.13 -7.01
CA MET A 70 4.14 21.73 -6.47
C MET A 70 4.66 22.91 -7.32
N ALA A 71 4.47 22.89 -8.64
CA ALA A 71 4.84 23.98 -9.53
C ALA A 71 3.97 25.25 -9.36
N LYS A 72 2.77 25.11 -8.79
CA LYS A 72 1.81 26.20 -8.58
C LYS A 72 1.96 26.85 -7.19
N ILE A 73 2.72 26.22 -6.29
CA ILE A 73 2.94 26.70 -4.92
C ILE A 73 4.10 27.70 -4.93
N PRO A 74 3.94 28.91 -4.36
CA PRO A 74 5.03 29.86 -4.16
C PRO A 74 6.20 29.22 -3.41
N ASP A 75 7.44 29.63 -3.76
CA ASP A 75 8.65 29.00 -3.20
C ASP A 75 8.73 29.10 -1.67
N GLU A 76 8.24 30.19 -1.11
CA GLU A 76 8.18 30.42 0.34
C GLU A 76 7.27 29.42 1.08
N GLN A 77 6.27 28.87 0.40
CA GLN A 77 5.29 27.92 0.97
C GLN A 77 5.69 26.44 0.76
N LYS A 78 6.55 26.15 -0.21
CA LYS A 78 7.02 24.77 -0.51
C LYS A 78 7.63 24.07 0.71
N PRO A 79 8.36 24.72 1.62
CA PRO A 79 8.89 24.09 2.83
C PRO A 79 7.81 23.48 3.73
N ALA A 80 6.61 24.07 3.80
CA ALA A 80 5.50 23.51 4.58
C ALA A 80 5.10 22.09 4.06
N ILE A 81 5.06 21.94 2.74
CA ILE A 81 4.79 20.62 2.13
C ILE A 81 5.99 19.69 2.30
N GLY A 82 7.20 20.14 1.92
CA GLY A 82 8.39 19.28 1.88
C GLY A 82 8.93 18.87 3.25
N LYS A 83 8.81 19.74 4.27
CA LYS A 83 9.34 19.47 5.61
C LYS A 83 8.31 18.90 6.59
N VAL A 84 7.01 19.06 6.34
CA VAL A 84 5.95 18.65 7.28
C VAL A 84 5.07 17.55 6.67
N ILE A 85 4.39 17.84 5.56
CA ILE A 85 3.39 16.94 5.00
C ILE A 85 4.05 15.72 4.33
N ALA A 86 5.02 15.96 3.45
CA ALA A 86 5.64 14.88 2.68
C ALA A 86 6.35 13.82 3.54
N PRO A 87 7.16 14.16 4.58
CA PRO A 87 7.77 13.15 5.45
C PRO A 87 6.75 12.28 6.17
N SER A 88 5.64 12.87 6.66
CA SER A 88 4.55 12.15 7.32
C SER A 88 3.83 11.20 6.36
N ALA A 89 3.49 11.67 5.17
CA ALA A 89 2.84 10.86 4.15
C ALA A 89 3.76 9.73 3.65
N LEU A 90 5.06 10.00 3.49
CA LEU A 90 6.06 9.00 3.09
C LEU A 90 6.31 7.95 4.18
N PHE A 91 6.14 8.28 5.46
CA PHE A 91 6.18 7.28 6.53
C PHE A 91 5.07 6.23 6.33
N TRP A 92 3.82 6.66 6.24
CA TRP A 92 2.69 5.76 6.01
C TRP A 92 2.79 5.00 4.69
N PHE A 93 3.22 5.68 3.63
CA PHE A 93 3.41 5.09 2.30
C PHE A 93 4.36 3.88 2.32
N ARG A 94 5.53 4.02 2.96
CA ARG A 94 6.53 2.94 3.02
C ARG A 94 6.08 1.77 3.87
N TRP A 95 5.57 2.05 5.07
CA TRP A 95 5.14 1.01 5.98
C TRP A 95 3.90 0.29 5.47
N ALA A 96 2.97 1.00 4.84
CA ALA A 96 1.83 0.38 4.19
C ALA A 96 2.27 -0.53 3.02
N ALA A 97 3.26 -0.12 2.21
CA ALA A 97 3.83 -0.98 1.18
C ALA A 97 4.42 -2.27 1.76
N LEU A 98 5.24 -2.17 2.81
CA LEU A 98 5.82 -3.34 3.46
C LEU A 98 4.75 -4.28 4.03
N LEU A 99 3.79 -3.73 4.78
CA LEU A 99 2.71 -4.50 5.38
C LEU A 99 1.81 -5.14 4.33
N THR A 100 1.60 -4.49 3.18
CA THR A 100 0.88 -5.08 2.05
C THR A 100 1.61 -6.33 1.52
N ILE A 101 2.91 -6.26 1.32
CA ILE A 101 3.68 -7.43 0.88
C ILE A 101 3.65 -8.55 1.92
N LEU A 102 3.90 -8.24 3.18
CA LEU A 102 3.92 -9.25 4.25
C LEU A 102 2.55 -9.94 4.40
N SER A 103 1.48 -9.16 4.50
CA SER A 103 0.13 -9.73 4.62
C SER A 103 -0.30 -10.50 3.38
N GLY A 104 0.09 -10.04 2.18
CA GLY A 104 -0.17 -10.73 0.92
C GLY A 104 0.56 -12.09 0.81
N LEU A 105 1.82 -12.16 1.25
CA LEU A 105 2.58 -13.42 1.28
C LEU A 105 2.01 -14.40 2.29
N ILE A 106 1.64 -13.93 3.49
CA ILE A 106 0.96 -14.77 4.49
C ILE A 106 -0.36 -15.29 3.92
N LEU A 107 -1.15 -14.43 3.31
CA LEU A 107 -2.42 -14.82 2.68
C LEU A 107 -2.21 -15.87 1.58
N ALA A 108 -1.20 -15.69 0.72
CA ALA A 108 -0.87 -16.66 -0.32
C ALA A 108 -0.40 -18.01 0.26
N TYR A 109 0.34 -17.98 1.36
CA TYR A 109 0.77 -19.17 2.09
C TYR A 109 -0.42 -19.92 2.69
N LEU A 110 -1.30 -19.23 3.42
CA LEU A 110 -2.50 -19.81 4.02
C LEU A 110 -3.43 -20.45 2.98
N ASN A 111 -3.47 -19.91 1.76
CA ASN A 111 -4.26 -20.45 0.67
C ASN A 111 -3.50 -21.48 -0.21
N GLY A 112 -2.24 -21.80 0.12
CA GLY A 112 -1.46 -22.87 -0.49
C GLY A 112 -0.96 -22.62 -1.92
N TYR A 113 -1.01 -21.37 -2.44
CA TYR A 113 -0.66 -21.11 -3.84
C TYR A 113 0.63 -20.28 -4.05
N VAL A 114 1.43 -20.06 -3.00
CA VAL A 114 2.66 -19.21 -3.09
C VAL A 114 3.55 -19.65 -4.25
N HIS A 115 3.92 -20.92 -4.29
CA HIS A 115 4.87 -21.43 -5.30
C HIS A 115 4.30 -21.35 -6.71
N GLN A 116 3.04 -21.73 -6.89
CA GLN A 116 2.36 -21.70 -8.18
C GLN A 116 2.20 -20.26 -8.69
N ALA A 117 1.87 -19.32 -7.78
CA ALA A 117 1.77 -17.89 -8.11
C ALA A 117 3.13 -17.28 -8.49
N LEU A 118 4.18 -17.53 -7.71
CA LEU A 118 5.52 -17.05 -8.03
C LEU A 118 6.07 -17.64 -9.33
N ALA A 119 5.68 -18.87 -9.66
CA ALA A 119 5.96 -19.51 -10.95
C ALA A 119 5.01 -19.07 -12.07
N LEU A 120 4.17 -18.04 -11.86
CA LEU A 120 3.19 -17.52 -12.83
C LEU A 120 2.24 -18.59 -13.39
N GLY A 121 1.92 -19.61 -12.59
CA GLY A 121 1.06 -20.71 -12.99
C GLY A 121 1.72 -21.75 -13.91
N ILE A 122 3.03 -21.63 -14.16
CA ILE A 122 3.77 -22.64 -14.96
C ILE A 122 3.73 -23.99 -14.23
N GLY A 123 3.28 -25.02 -14.95
CA GLY A 123 3.13 -26.37 -14.39
C GLY A 123 1.91 -26.59 -13.49
N SER A 124 1.05 -25.57 -13.26
CA SER A 124 -0.15 -25.67 -12.44
C SER A 124 -1.47 -25.36 -13.19
N GLY A 125 -1.44 -25.37 -14.53
CA GLY A 125 -2.62 -25.14 -15.36
C GLY A 125 -2.98 -23.67 -15.62
N GLY A 126 -2.13 -22.72 -15.19
CA GLY A 126 -2.35 -21.29 -15.45
C GLY A 126 -3.54 -20.69 -14.69
N GLY A 127 -4.35 -19.87 -15.40
CA GLY A 127 -5.60 -19.30 -14.87
C GLY A 127 -5.39 -18.44 -13.63
N LYS A 128 -6.02 -18.80 -12.53
CA LYS A 128 -5.95 -18.10 -11.24
C LYS A 128 -4.50 -17.88 -10.77
N ASN A 129 -3.65 -18.91 -10.87
CA ASN A 129 -2.26 -18.85 -10.40
C ASN A 129 -1.42 -17.87 -11.25
N THR A 130 -1.68 -17.79 -12.54
CA THR A 130 -1.05 -16.79 -13.42
C THR A 130 -1.51 -15.38 -13.07
N ALA A 131 -2.82 -15.16 -12.93
CA ALA A 131 -3.36 -13.86 -12.61
C ALA A 131 -2.82 -13.33 -11.26
N ILE A 132 -2.93 -14.13 -10.19
CA ILE A 132 -2.44 -13.71 -8.88
C ILE A 132 -0.91 -13.53 -8.87
N GLY A 133 -0.18 -14.38 -9.60
CA GLY A 133 1.27 -14.30 -9.75
C GLY A 133 1.74 -13.01 -10.41
N ILE A 134 1.07 -12.58 -11.50
CA ILE A 134 1.34 -11.27 -12.12
C ILE A 134 1.13 -10.15 -11.10
N GLY A 135 0.00 -10.15 -10.39
CA GLY A 135 -0.28 -9.16 -9.35
C GLY A 135 0.78 -9.15 -8.25
N MET A 136 1.22 -10.32 -7.78
CA MET A 136 2.27 -10.45 -6.76
C MET A 136 3.60 -9.90 -7.24
N TRP A 137 4.06 -10.24 -8.45
CA TRP A 137 5.30 -9.72 -9.00
C TRP A 137 5.28 -8.21 -9.19
N LEU A 138 4.18 -7.65 -9.72
CA LEU A 138 4.02 -6.21 -9.86
C LEU A 138 4.06 -5.52 -8.49
N GLY A 139 3.37 -6.08 -7.48
CA GLY A 139 3.41 -5.57 -6.12
C GLY A 139 4.81 -5.61 -5.51
N LEU A 140 5.56 -6.70 -5.69
CA LEU A 140 6.95 -6.84 -5.22
C LEU A 140 7.87 -5.80 -5.87
N ILE A 141 7.78 -5.62 -7.20
CA ILE A 141 8.56 -4.61 -7.93
C ILE A 141 8.24 -3.21 -7.40
N MET A 142 6.96 -2.90 -7.23
CA MET A 142 6.52 -1.61 -6.70
C MET A 142 7.02 -1.37 -5.28
N ALA A 143 6.97 -2.36 -4.40
CA ALA A 143 7.47 -2.25 -3.04
C ALA A 143 9.01 -2.12 -3.01
N PHE A 144 9.72 -2.86 -3.85
CA PHE A 144 11.16 -2.68 -4.04
C PHE A 144 11.50 -1.24 -4.45
N ASN A 145 10.79 -0.69 -5.43
CA ASN A 145 10.96 0.70 -5.83
C ASN A 145 10.75 1.66 -4.67
N VAL A 146 9.73 1.43 -3.81
CA VAL A 146 9.46 2.29 -2.65
C VAL A 146 10.65 2.32 -1.69
N TRP A 147 11.18 1.16 -1.31
CA TRP A 147 12.18 1.07 -0.27
C TRP A 147 13.60 1.35 -0.75
N PHE A 148 13.96 0.87 -1.93
CA PHE A 148 15.34 0.87 -2.41
C PHE A 148 15.63 1.97 -3.44
N VAL A 149 14.60 2.57 -4.06
CA VAL A 149 14.80 3.65 -5.03
C VAL A 149 14.14 4.95 -4.58
N ILE A 150 12.82 4.93 -4.33
CA ILE A 150 12.09 6.16 -4.01
C ILE A 150 12.56 6.73 -2.67
N TRP A 151 12.57 5.94 -1.63
CA TRP A 151 12.91 6.43 -0.29
C TRP A 151 14.33 6.99 -0.16
N PRO A 152 15.41 6.33 -0.63
CA PRO A 152 16.75 6.92 -0.57
C PRO A 152 16.85 8.25 -1.31
N ASN A 153 16.18 8.37 -2.46
CA ASN A 153 16.16 9.61 -3.24
C ASN A 153 15.28 10.68 -2.59
N GLN A 154 14.15 10.31 -1.98
CA GLN A 154 13.32 11.24 -1.22
C GLN A 154 14.05 11.83 -0.02
N LYS A 155 14.85 11.05 0.70
CA LYS A 155 15.65 11.58 1.82
C LYS A 155 16.56 12.74 1.39
N ARG A 156 17.21 12.62 0.23
CA ARG A 156 18.06 13.68 -0.34
C ARG A 156 17.21 14.84 -0.85
N ALA A 157 16.16 14.55 -1.61
CA ALA A 157 15.27 15.57 -2.19
C ALA A 157 14.63 16.48 -1.14
N LEU A 158 14.25 15.91 0.01
CA LEU A 158 13.63 16.64 1.12
C LEU A 158 14.65 17.25 2.09
N GLY A 159 15.94 17.01 1.90
CA GLY A 159 16.99 17.52 2.79
C GLY A 159 17.04 16.80 4.15
N ILE A 160 16.51 15.59 4.26
CA ILE A 160 16.65 14.71 5.44
C ILE A 160 18.10 14.21 5.52
N VAL A 161 18.72 14.01 4.37
CA VAL A 161 20.14 13.72 4.20
C VAL A 161 20.71 14.86 3.38
N GLU A 162 21.75 15.51 3.91
CA GLU A 162 22.45 16.59 3.22
C GLU A 162 23.18 16.06 1.99
N CYS A 163 23.14 16.83 0.90
CA CYS A 163 23.84 16.53 -0.35
C CYS A 163 23.95 17.79 -1.19
N GLU A 164 24.84 17.77 -2.19
CA GLU A 164 25.02 18.84 -3.16
C GLU A 164 23.72 19.17 -3.91
N PRO A 165 23.49 20.46 -4.28
CA PRO A 165 22.26 20.89 -4.94
C PRO A 165 21.92 20.11 -6.21
N ASP A 166 22.89 19.79 -7.03
CA ASP A 166 22.72 19.01 -8.26
C ASP A 166 22.26 17.58 -7.96
N LEU A 167 22.83 16.94 -6.93
CA LEU A 167 22.43 15.62 -6.48
C LEU A 167 21.01 15.64 -5.89
N LYS A 168 20.64 16.71 -5.20
CA LYS A 168 19.30 16.93 -4.67
C LYS A 168 18.26 16.99 -5.80
N ALA A 169 18.53 17.78 -6.84
CA ALA A 169 17.65 17.90 -8.00
C ALA A 169 17.53 16.58 -8.77
N LYS A 170 18.63 15.87 -8.98
CA LYS A 170 18.67 14.54 -9.63
C LYS A 170 17.87 13.53 -8.81
N SER A 171 18.04 13.52 -7.49
CA SER A 171 17.30 12.63 -6.58
C SER A 171 15.80 12.88 -6.60
N ALA A 172 15.37 14.15 -6.60
CA ALA A 172 13.97 14.51 -6.73
C ALA A 172 13.35 13.98 -8.04
N LYS A 173 14.07 14.14 -9.15
CA LYS A 173 13.65 13.62 -10.46
C LYS A 173 13.57 12.09 -10.47
N THR A 174 14.56 11.41 -9.92
CA THR A 174 14.56 9.93 -9.83
C THR A 174 13.39 9.42 -8.99
N ALA A 175 13.16 9.99 -7.80
CA ALA A 175 12.05 9.61 -6.94
C ALA A 175 10.70 9.82 -7.64
N MET A 176 10.53 10.93 -8.36
CA MET A 176 9.31 11.21 -9.14
C MET A 176 9.10 10.18 -10.25
N LEU A 177 10.14 9.86 -11.03
CA LEU A 177 10.03 8.90 -12.13
C LEU A 177 9.64 7.51 -11.64
N PHE A 178 10.29 7.00 -10.59
CA PHE A 178 9.95 5.70 -10.01
C PHE A 178 8.59 5.69 -9.31
N SER A 179 8.16 6.81 -8.74
CA SER A 179 6.79 6.94 -8.23
C SER A 179 5.76 6.86 -9.36
N ARG A 180 6.02 7.49 -10.52
CA ARG A 180 5.16 7.37 -11.72
C ARG A 180 5.20 5.97 -12.33
N THR A 181 6.35 5.30 -12.32
CA THR A 181 6.45 3.88 -12.71
C THR A 181 5.55 3.03 -11.82
N ASN A 182 5.57 3.23 -10.51
CA ASN A 182 4.67 2.53 -9.61
C ASN A 182 3.19 2.86 -9.88
N THR A 183 2.87 4.10 -10.24
CA THR A 183 1.50 4.45 -10.65
C THR A 183 1.08 3.73 -11.93
N LEU A 184 1.97 3.64 -12.92
CA LEU A 184 1.74 2.87 -14.15
C LEU A 184 1.48 1.39 -13.85
N LEU A 185 2.23 0.79 -12.92
CA LEU A 185 2.10 -0.62 -12.54
C LEU A 185 0.90 -0.88 -11.63
N SER A 186 0.38 0.14 -10.93
CA SER A 186 -0.66 -0.03 -9.92
C SER A 186 -1.98 -0.54 -10.49
N LEU A 187 -2.41 -0.03 -11.64
CA LEU A 187 -3.67 -0.46 -12.25
C LEU A 187 -3.62 -1.90 -12.76
N PRO A 188 -2.60 -2.35 -13.55
CA PRO A 188 -2.50 -3.75 -13.92
C PRO A 188 -2.30 -4.69 -12.72
N MET A 189 -1.59 -4.25 -11.68
CA MET A 189 -1.45 -5.01 -10.43
C MET A 189 -2.83 -5.24 -9.77
N LEU A 190 -3.61 -4.17 -9.58
CA LEU A 190 -4.95 -4.26 -8.98
C LEU A 190 -5.89 -5.11 -9.85
N LEU A 191 -5.86 -4.92 -11.18
CA LEU A 191 -6.64 -5.74 -12.12
C LEU A 191 -6.33 -7.23 -11.93
N SER A 192 -5.05 -7.60 -11.89
CA SER A 192 -4.62 -9.00 -11.71
C SER A 192 -5.06 -9.58 -10.37
N MET A 193 -4.95 -8.80 -9.28
CA MET A 193 -5.40 -9.22 -7.94
C MET A 193 -6.91 -9.48 -7.90
N VAL A 194 -7.71 -8.59 -8.50
CA VAL A 194 -9.17 -8.72 -8.56
C VAL A 194 -9.57 -9.85 -9.49
N ALA A 195 -8.96 -9.95 -10.67
CA ALA A 195 -9.23 -11.01 -11.63
C ALA A 195 -9.01 -12.41 -11.05
N ALA A 196 -7.91 -12.61 -10.31
CA ALA A 196 -7.60 -13.88 -9.67
C ALA A 196 -8.65 -14.34 -8.64
N GLN A 197 -9.46 -13.44 -8.11
CA GLN A 197 -10.49 -13.77 -7.11
C GLN A 197 -11.90 -13.88 -7.70
N ASN A 198 -12.13 -13.32 -8.90
CA ASN A 198 -13.49 -13.15 -9.41
C ASN A 198 -13.69 -13.71 -10.83
N LEU A 199 -12.63 -13.96 -11.61
CA LEU A 199 -12.72 -14.50 -12.97
C LEU A 199 -12.32 -15.98 -13.05
N TYR A 200 -11.69 -16.54 -12.00
CA TYR A 200 -11.18 -17.92 -11.97
C TYR A 200 -11.62 -18.69 -10.73
#